data_8daf9b6d62041d0ea885728ee65f420f
#
_entry.id   8daf9b6d62041d0ea885728ee65f420f
#
_cell.length_a   1.000
_cell.length_b   1.000
_cell.length_c   1.000
_cell.angle_alpha   90.00
_cell.angle_beta   90.00
_cell.angle_gamma   90.00
#
_symmetry.space_group_name_H-M   'P 1'
#
loop_
_entity.id
_entity.type
_entity.pdbx_description
1 polymer ?
#
loop_
_entity_poly.entity_id
_entity_poly.type
_entity_poly.pdbx_seq_one_letter_code
_entity_poly.pdbx_strand_id
1 'polypeptide(L)'
;MAFSLSIIIPCYNVEEYIPKTLDSLSQLNNAENCEFIFINDGSTDNTLSHIQSFAKNDHRAIVINQSNQGVSAARNAALSIAKKEYILCLDGDDFLHPETLSIIKNCIHKSDALLAPCTIVEHDTAPYIKSISIHEGVYSIEQLYAACKVFPVAPQIIYRTAIIQNHNLLFDPNIKSGEVYTFTVDFLQHANNIAVTHNSFYNYVMRANSAVHLPNYTADSSVLNMLEHFTSIDKVWCHSPSFLLTAFKLTMAFTYNKYLKNGMQDPRTLAVITSLFKNAHFQNLLHIIPTKEIDIKHRLFLYYIKILPAKMGYILGIYITKIFKNKIMLS
;
A
#
# COMPACT_ATOMS: atom_id res chain seq x y z
N MET A 1 -18.67 -7.88 21.57
CA MET A 1 -19.42 -7.91 20.30
C MET A 1 -18.81 -8.99 19.42
N ALA A 2 -19.59 -9.58 18.52
CA ALA A 2 -19.04 -10.53 17.56
C ALA A 2 -18.16 -9.77 16.55
N PHE A 3 -17.02 -10.36 16.13
CA PHE A 3 -16.14 -9.81 15.11
C PHE A 3 -16.91 -9.52 13.81
N SER A 4 -16.70 -8.34 13.21
CA SER A 4 -17.36 -7.95 11.96
C SER A 4 -16.42 -7.14 11.06
N LEU A 5 -16.55 -7.34 9.73
CA LEU A 5 -15.60 -6.80 8.75
C LEU A 5 -16.33 -6.18 7.55
N SER A 6 -15.98 -4.94 7.22
CA SER A 6 -16.28 -4.32 5.92
C SER A 6 -15.11 -4.61 4.97
N ILE A 7 -15.38 -5.30 3.87
CA ILE A 7 -14.42 -5.49 2.78
C ILE A 7 -14.77 -4.48 1.70
N ILE A 8 -13.88 -3.50 1.46
CA ILE A 8 -14.05 -2.45 0.46
C ILE A 8 -13.29 -2.81 -0.81
N ILE A 9 -14.00 -2.82 -1.95
CA ILE A 9 -13.49 -3.37 -3.20
C ILE A 9 -13.61 -2.31 -4.31
N PRO A 10 -12.58 -1.47 -4.54
CA PRO A 10 -12.56 -0.58 -5.70
C PRO A 10 -12.34 -1.38 -6.98
N CYS A 11 -13.14 -1.12 -8.01
CA CYS A 11 -13.12 -1.83 -9.28
C CYS A 11 -13.09 -0.86 -10.43
N TYR A 12 -12.12 -0.99 -11.33
CA TYR A 12 -12.03 -0.26 -12.59
C TYR A 12 -11.39 -1.11 -13.68
N ASN A 13 -12.17 -1.50 -14.69
CA ASN A 13 -11.73 -2.31 -15.83
C ASN A 13 -10.96 -3.58 -15.39
N VAL A 14 -11.62 -4.42 -14.60
CA VAL A 14 -11.07 -5.67 -14.03
C VAL A 14 -11.90 -6.90 -14.41
N GLU A 15 -12.64 -6.86 -15.53
CA GLU A 15 -13.55 -7.95 -15.96
C GLU A 15 -12.86 -9.33 -16.01
N GLU A 16 -11.58 -9.36 -16.35
CA GLU A 16 -10.79 -10.60 -16.42
C GLU A 16 -10.52 -11.22 -15.04
N TYR A 17 -10.40 -10.38 -14.00
CA TYR A 17 -9.96 -10.78 -12.66
C TYR A 17 -11.09 -10.87 -11.64
N ILE A 18 -12.07 -9.97 -11.76
CA ILE A 18 -13.15 -9.84 -10.80
C ILE A 18 -13.94 -11.15 -10.54
N PRO A 19 -14.13 -12.07 -11.49
CA PRO A 19 -14.79 -13.34 -11.20
C PRO A 19 -14.10 -14.14 -10.08
N LYS A 20 -12.76 -14.15 -10.05
CA LYS A 20 -12.00 -14.85 -9.01
C LYS A 20 -12.13 -14.16 -7.65
N THR A 21 -12.15 -12.83 -7.64
CA THR A 21 -12.40 -12.03 -6.44
C THR A 21 -13.77 -12.36 -5.85
N LEU A 22 -14.84 -12.35 -6.69
CA LEU A 22 -16.21 -12.64 -6.30
C LEU A 22 -16.37 -14.07 -5.77
N ASP A 23 -15.76 -15.04 -6.45
CA ASP A 23 -15.75 -16.44 -6.03
C ASP A 23 -15.10 -16.59 -4.64
N SER A 24 -13.97 -15.94 -4.40
CA SER A 24 -13.30 -15.96 -3.10
C SER A 24 -14.15 -15.37 -1.97
N LEU A 25 -14.93 -14.34 -2.23
CA LEU A 25 -15.86 -13.73 -1.26
C LEU A 25 -17.03 -14.66 -0.93
N SER A 26 -17.54 -15.39 -1.93
CA SER A 26 -18.61 -16.39 -1.71
C SER A 26 -18.14 -17.59 -0.90
N GLN A 27 -16.84 -17.93 -0.98
CA GLN A 27 -16.22 -19.05 -0.26
C GLN A 27 -15.73 -18.70 1.15
N LEU A 28 -15.88 -17.45 1.60
CA LEU A 28 -15.44 -17.06 2.95
C LEU A 28 -16.23 -17.78 4.04
N ASN A 29 -15.52 -18.49 4.90
CA ASN A 29 -16.10 -19.15 6.07
C ASN A 29 -16.49 -18.12 7.14
N ASN A 30 -17.67 -18.32 7.80
CA ASN A 30 -18.16 -17.49 8.91
C ASN A 30 -18.34 -16.01 8.57
N ALA A 31 -18.79 -15.70 7.35
CA ALA A 31 -18.90 -14.34 6.83
C ALA A 31 -20.28 -13.66 7.05
N GLU A 32 -21.10 -14.14 7.97
CA GLU A 32 -22.46 -13.64 8.24
C GLU A 32 -22.43 -12.17 8.74
N ASN A 33 -21.38 -11.80 9.46
CA ASN A 33 -21.19 -10.44 9.98
C ASN A 33 -20.33 -9.55 9.07
N CYS A 34 -20.09 -9.94 7.82
CA CYS A 34 -19.37 -9.12 6.85
C CYS A 34 -20.31 -8.27 6.00
N GLU A 35 -19.76 -7.25 5.37
CA GLU A 35 -20.33 -6.56 4.22
C GLU A 35 -19.27 -6.40 3.14
N PHE A 36 -19.67 -6.50 1.87
CA PHE A 36 -18.82 -6.37 0.70
C PHE A 36 -19.22 -5.10 -0.05
N ILE A 37 -18.38 -4.08 -0.02
CA ILE A 37 -18.69 -2.76 -0.59
C ILE A 37 -17.90 -2.60 -1.89
N PHE A 38 -18.58 -2.85 -3.01
CA PHE A 38 -18.02 -2.70 -4.35
C PHE A 38 -18.21 -1.27 -4.84
N ILE A 39 -17.13 -0.65 -5.30
CA ILE A 39 -17.17 0.66 -5.95
C ILE A 39 -16.74 0.47 -7.41
N ASN A 40 -17.71 0.46 -8.33
CA ASN A 40 -17.38 0.54 -9.73
C ASN A 40 -17.03 1.99 -10.08
N ASP A 41 -15.76 2.25 -10.33
CA ASP A 41 -15.21 3.58 -10.62
C ASP A 41 -15.24 3.88 -12.13
N GLY A 42 -16.43 3.75 -12.74
CA GLY A 42 -16.64 4.08 -14.14
C GLY A 42 -16.02 3.08 -15.12
N SER A 43 -16.07 1.77 -14.84
CA SER A 43 -15.59 0.74 -15.77
C SER A 43 -16.34 0.80 -17.09
N THR A 44 -15.63 0.55 -18.19
CA THR A 44 -16.13 0.51 -19.57
C THR A 44 -16.24 -0.91 -20.12
N ASP A 45 -15.74 -1.89 -19.35
CA ASP A 45 -15.81 -3.32 -19.61
C ASP A 45 -16.98 -3.99 -18.84
N ASN A 46 -17.03 -5.31 -18.78
CA ASN A 46 -18.09 -6.05 -18.09
C ASN A 46 -17.95 -6.10 -16.56
N THR A 47 -17.01 -5.38 -15.96
CA THR A 47 -16.78 -5.38 -14.50
C THR A 47 -18.06 -5.11 -13.71
N LEU A 48 -18.81 -4.05 -14.06
CA LEU A 48 -20.06 -3.70 -13.37
C LEU A 48 -21.11 -4.82 -13.46
N SER A 49 -21.24 -5.45 -14.63
CA SER A 49 -22.19 -6.55 -14.85
C SER A 49 -21.90 -7.74 -13.94
N HIS A 50 -20.63 -8.12 -13.79
CA HIS A 50 -20.20 -9.18 -12.87
C HIS A 50 -20.56 -8.86 -11.42
N ILE A 51 -20.24 -7.64 -10.96
CA ILE A 51 -20.53 -7.20 -9.59
C ILE A 51 -22.04 -7.18 -9.31
N GLN A 52 -22.84 -6.64 -10.25
CA GLN A 52 -24.30 -6.61 -10.11
C GLN A 52 -24.93 -8.01 -10.08
N SER A 53 -24.40 -8.94 -10.87
CA SER A 53 -24.84 -10.33 -10.86
C SER A 53 -24.54 -11.00 -9.51
N PHE A 54 -23.37 -10.76 -8.94
CA PHE A 54 -23.00 -11.24 -7.61
C PHE A 54 -23.92 -10.66 -6.53
N ALA A 55 -24.14 -9.34 -6.54
CA ALA A 55 -24.94 -8.63 -5.54
C ALA A 55 -26.44 -9.04 -5.54
N LYS A 56 -26.96 -9.53 -6.67
CA LYS A 56 -28.33 -10.10 -6.71
C LYS A 56 -28.48 -11.38 -5.88
N ASN A 57 -27.38 -12.11 -5.70
CA ASN A 57 -27.39 -13.42 -5.03
C ASN A 57 -26.75 -13.38 -3.63
N ASP A 58 -26.12 -12.27 -3.25
CA ASP A 58 -25.46 -12.11 -1.95
C ASP A 58 -25.90 -10.80 -1.27
N HIS A 59 -26.73 -10.92 -0.24
CA HIS A 59 -27.28 -9.77 0.49
C HIS A 59 -26.24 -8.96 1.28
N ARG A 60 -25.00 -9.47 1.43
CA ARG A 60 -23.87 -8.76 2.05
C ARG A 60 -23.24 -7.76 1.08
N ALA A 61 -23.51 -7.87 -0.22
CA ALA A 61 -22.94 -7.03 -1.25
C ALA A 61 -23.70 -5.70 -1.39
N ILE A 62 -22.95 -4.61 -1.35
CA ILE A 62 -23.40 -3.24 -1.59
C ILE A 62 -22.63 -2.75 -2.83
N VAL A 63 -23.33 -2.18 -3.80
CA VAL A 63 -22.71 -1.71 -5.06
C VAL A 63 -22.94 -0.21 -5.21
N ILE A 64 -21.84 0.54 -5.32
CA ILE A 64 -21.85 1.95 -5.72
C ILE A 64 -21.27 2.02 -7.14
N ASN A 65 -21.97 2.71 -8.02
CA ASN A 65 -21.52 3.00 -9.37
C ASN A 65 -21.29 4.50 -9.52
N GLN A 66 -20.06 4.92 -9.80
CA GLN A 66 -19.66 6.32 -9.98
C GLN A 66 -18.92 6.54 -11.28
N SER A 67 -18.82 7.80 -11.71
CA SER A 67 -17.87 8.18 -12.78
C SER A 67 -16.45 8.00 -12.29
N ASN A 68 -15.50 7.69 -13.17
CA ASN A 68 -14.10 7.47 -12.81
C ASN A 68 -13.49 8.72 -12.13
N GLN A 69 -13.08 8.54 -10.87
CA GLN A 69 -12.43 9.55 -10.02
C GLN A 69 -11.12 9.02 -9.42
N GLY A 70 -10.74 7.79 -9.74
CA GLY A 70 -9.53 7.13 -9.26
C GLY A 70 -9.72 6.34 -7.96
N VAL A 71 -8.77 5.45 -7.70
CA VAL A 71 -8.85 4.44 -6.62
C VAL A 71 -9.01 5.06 -5.22
N SER A 72 -8.38 6.20 -4.95
CA SER A 72 -8.53 6.92 -3.67
C SER A 72 -9.97 7.39 -3.46
N ALA A 73 -10.59 7.99 -4.48
CA ALA A 73 -11.98 8.43 -4.40
C ALA A 73 -12.94 7.24 -4.25
N ALA A 74 -12.71 6.14 -4.97
CA ALA A 74 -13.47 4.91 -4.82
C ALA A 74 -13.39 4.33 -3.41
N ARG A 75 -12.18 4.24 -2.82
CA ARG A 75 -12.02 3.79 -1.43
C ARG A 75 -12.70 4.74 -0.45
N ASN A 76 -12.60 6.06 -0.64
CA ASN A 76 -13.27 7.04 0.21
C ASN A 76 -14.80 6.91 0.16
N ALA A 77 -15.37 6.66 -1.00
CA ALA A 77 -16.81 6.39 -1.13
C ALA A 77 -17.22 5.13 -0.33
N ALA A 78 -16.40 4.07 -0.35
CA ALA A 78 -16.65 2.89 0.48
C ALA A 78 -16.48 3.17 1.98
N LEU A 79 -15.44 3.93 2.39
CA LEU A 79 -15.23 4.30 3.79
C LEU A 79 -16.42 5.06 4.39
N SER A 80 -17.06 5.91 3.59
CA SER A 80 -18.20 6.73 4.04
C SER A 80 -19.45 5.92 4.45
N ILE A 81 -19.57 4.68 3.98
CA ILE A 81 -20.72 3.80 4.25
C ILE A 81 -20.37 2.54 5.02
N ALA A 82 -19.09 2.28 5.26
CA ALA A 82 -18.61 1.10 6.01
C ALA A 82 -19.13 1.15 7.47
N LYS A 83 -19.73 0.03 7.93
CA LYS A 83 -20.44 -0.03 9.23
C LYS A 83 -19.88 -1.08 10.20
N LYS A 84 -18.97 -1.94 9.73
CA LYS A 84 -18.45 -3.03 10.57
C LYS A 84 -17.31 -2.53 11.46
N GLU A 85 -16.94 -3.33 12.45
CA GLU A 85 -15.91 -2.98 13.44
C GLU A 85 -14.55 -2.73 12.81
N TYR A 86 -14.22 -3.50 11.75
CA TYR A 86 -12.96 -3.41 11.03
C TYR A 86 -13.18 -3.24 9.53
N ILE A 87 -12.15 -2.73 8.84
CA ILE A 87 -12.11 -2.54 7.38
C ILE A 87 -10.91 -3.28 6.81
N LEU A 88 -11.14 -3.98 5.70
CA LEU A 88 -10.12 -4.52 4.79
C LEU A 88 -10.31 -3.90 3.41
N CYS A 89 -9.22 -3.36 2.83
CA CYS A 89 -9.19 -3.01 1.41
C CYS A 89 -8.78 -4.25 0.61
N LEU A 90 -9.62 -4.64 -0.36
CA LEU A 90 -9.34 -5.72 -1.31
C LEU A 90 -9.41 -5.16 -2.72
N ASP A 91 -8.31 -5.20 -3.47
CA ASP A 91 -8.33 -4.75 -4.85
C ASP A 91 -9.14 -5.72 -5.73
N GLY A 92 -9.85 -5.19 -6.72
CA GLY A 92 -10.80 -5.97 -7.54
C GLY A 92 -10.16 -7.02 -8.46
N ASP A 93 -8.84 -7.12 -8.45
CA ASP A 93 -8.02 -8.10 -9.16
C ASP A 93 -7.30 -9.09 -8.22
N ASP A 94 -7.49 -8.93 -6.91
CA ASP A 94 -6.95 -9.79 -5.87
C ASP A 94 -8.03 -10.72 -5.28
N PHE A 95 -7.66 -11.67 -4.44
CA PHE A 95 -8.62 -12.58 -3.82
C PHE A 95 -8.21 -13.02 -2.41
N LEU A 96 -9.18 -13.44 -1.61
CA LEU A 96 -9.00 -13.85 -0.23
C LEU A 96 -8.92 -15.37 -0.08
N HIS A 97 -8.30 -15.81 1.01
CA HIS A 97 -8.32 -17.22 1.42
C HIS A 97 -9.66 -17.53 2.12
N PRO A 98 -10.24 -18.72 1.98
CA PRO A 98 -11.50 -19.07 2.65
C PRO A 98 -11.48 -18.89 4.18
N GLU A 99 -10.32 -19.11 4.82
CA GLU A 99 -10.12 -18.95 6.27
C GLU A 99 -9.79 -17.52 6.73
N THR A 100 -9.90 -16.53 5.85
CA THR A 100 -9.54 -15.12 6.14
C THR A 100 -10.14 -14.64 7.46
N LEU A 101 -11.43 -14.84 7.68
CA LEU A 101 -12.10 -14.31 8.88
C LEU A 101 -11.65 -15.03 10.16
N SER A 102 -11.40 -16.33 10.08
CA SER A 102 -10.86 -17.11 11.19
C SER A 102 -9.45 -16.62 11.57
N ILE A 103 -8.59 -16.38 10.56
CA ILE A 103 -7.23 -15.86 10.76
C ILE A 103 -7.29 -14.48 11.42
N ILE A 104 -8.05 -13.55 10.84
CA ILE A 104 -8.15 -12.17 11.37
C ILE A 104 -8.68 -12.20 12.81
N LYS A 105 -9.80 -12.89 13.05
CA LYS A 105 -10.44 -12.98 14.36
C LYS A 105 -9.49 -13.51 15.43
N ASN A 106 -8.69 -14.54 15.11
CA ASN A 106 -7.77 -15.16 16.05
C ASN A 106 -6.53 -14.30 16.33
N CYS A 107 -6.13 -13.43 15.40
CA CYS A 107 -4.89 -12.67 15.49
C CYS A 107 -5.09 -11.23 15.95
N ILE A 108 -6.26 -10.61 15.69
CA ILE A 108 -6.44 -9.15 15.90
C ILE A 108 -6.49 -8.73 17.38
N HIS A 109 -6.83 -9.64 18.30
CA HIS A 109 -6.78 -9.44 19.77
C HIS A 109 -7.32 -8.08 20.26
N LYS A 110 -8.40 -7.57 19.66
CA LYS A 110 -8.95 -6.22 19.91
C LYS A 110 -7.98 -5.07 19.59
N SER A 111 -6.91 -5.33 18.87
CA SER A 111 -5.98 -4.30 18.42
C SER A 111 -6.63 -3.31 17.46
N ASP A 112 -6.01 -2.15 17.29
CA ASP A 112 -6.51 -1.11 16.41
C ASP A 112 -6.24 -1.45 14.93
N ALA A 113 -5.24 -2.28 14.67
CA ALA A 113 -5.01 -2.87 13.37
C ALA A 113 -4.41 -4.27 13.46
N LEU A 114 -4.49 -5.02 12.36
CA LEU A 114 -3.75 -6.26 12.14
C LEU A 114 -2.88 -6.10 10.89
N LEU A 115 -1.59 -6.35 11.04
CA LEU A 115 -0.62 -6.42 9.96
C LEU A 115 -0.36 -7.89 9.62
N ALA A 116 -0.54 -8.26 8.35
CA ALA A 116 -0.35 -9.62 7.86
C ALA A 116 0.51 -9.63 6.59
N PRO A 117 1.20 -10.76 6.29
CA PRO A 117 1.85 -10.96 5.00
C PRO A 117 0.81 -11.19 3.90
N CYS A 118 1.22 -11.05 2.64
CA CYS A 118 0.42 -11.49 1.49
C CYS A 118 1.07 -12.70 0.81
N THR A 119 0.23 -13.50 0.16
CA THR A 119 0.66 -14.50 -0.80
C THR A 119 0.75 -13.85 -2.17
N ILE A 120 1.91 -13.91 -2.79
CA ILE A 120 2.12 -13.43 -4.16
C ILE A 120 1.72 -14.54 -5.11
N VAL A 121 0.87 -14.22 -6.07
CA VAL A 121 0.39 -15.12 -7.12
C VAL A 121 0.82 -14.56 -8.46
N GLU A 122 1.75 -15.27 -9.12
CA GLU A 122 2.26 -14.95 -10.45
C GLU A 122 1.84 -16.01 -11.45
N HIS A 123 1.77 -15.67 -12.74
CA HIS A 123 1.26 -16.57 -13.79
C HIS A 123 2.06 -17.87 -13.92
N ASP A 124 3.39 -17.79 -13.81
CA ASP A 124 4.30 -18.90 -14.15
C ASP A 124 5.08 -19.44 -12.94
N THR A 125 4.75 -19.03 -11.74
CA THR A 125 5.44 -19.46 -10.52
C THR A 125 4.48 -20.02 -9.48
N ALA A 126 4.99 -20.90 -8.61
CA ALA A 126 4.22 -21.33 -7.47
C ALA A 126 3.95 -20.12 -6.53
N PRO A 127 2.75 -19.97 -5.96
CA PRO A 127 2.47 -18.93 -5.00
C PRO A 127 3.44 -18.98 -3.82
N TYR A 128 3.90 -17.80 -3.37
CA TYR A 128 4.79 -17.69 -2.22
C TYR A 128 4.35 -16.59 -1.25
N ILE A 129 4.63 -16.77 0.04
CA ILE A 129 4.31 -15.76 1.06
C ILE A 129 5.44 -14.74 1.12
N LYS A 130 5.09 -13.47 0.92
CA LYS A 130 5.98 -12.34 1.22
C LYS A 130 5.97 -12.11 2.72
N SER A 131 6.95 -12.66 3.41
CA SER A 131 7.05 -12.65 4.88
C SER A 131 7.26 -11.23 5.44
N ILE A 132 6.81 -11.06 6.68
CA ILE A 132 7.08 -9.88 7.51
C ILE A 132 8.25 -10.22 8.44
N SER A 133 9.23 -9.31 8.57
CA SER A 133 10.44 -9.52 9.36
C SER A 133 10.28 -9.25 10.87
N ILE A 134 9.04 -9.07 11.35
CA ILE A 134 8.70 -8.83 12.76
C ILE A 134 8.08 -10.09 13.32
N HIS A 135 8.35 -10.41 14.58
CA HIS A 135 7.70 -11.54 15.25
C HIS A 135 6.19 -11.32 15.41
N GLU A 136 5.43 -12.41 15.49
CA GLU A 136 4.01 -12.33 15.83
C GLU A 136 3.83 -11.74 17.23
N GLY A 137 2.79 -10.95 17.43
CA GLY A 137 2.50 -10.33 18.71
C GLY A 137 1.67 -9.05 18.57
N VAL A 138 1.49 -8.37 19.71
CA VAL A 138 0.83 -7.05 19.77
C VAL A 138 1.87 -6.01 20.20
N TYR A 139 1.95 -4.93 19.46
CA TYR A 139 2.97 -3.89 19.60
C TYR A 139 2.32 -2.52 19.78
N SER A 140 2.91 -1.65 20.60
CA SER A 140 2.67 -0.22 20.45
C SER A 140 3.29 0.28 19.13
N ILE A 141 2.90 1.47 18.68
CA ILE A 141 3.47 2.03 17.44
C ILE A 141 4.98 2.20 17.56
N GLU A 142 5.49 2.67 18.71
CA GLU A 142 6.92 2.83 18.97
C GLU A 142 7.66 1.50 18.96
N GLN A 143 7.10 0.47 19.59
CA GLN A 143 7.66 -0.88 19.58
C GLN A 143 7.70 -1.45 18.18
N LEU A 144 6.63 -1.25 17.37
CA LEU A 144 6.55 -1.71 15.99
C LEU A 144 7.66 -1.07 15.15
N TYR A 145 7.83 0.25 15.23
CA TYR A 145 8.90 0.95 14.50
C TYR A 145 10.30 0.56 14.99
N ALA A 146 10.48 0.31 16.28
CA ALA A 146 11.75 -0.16 16.81
C ALA A 146 12.11 -1.59 16.37
N ALA A 147 11.08 -2.45 16.21
CA ALA A 147 11.28 -3.84 15.77
C ALA A 147 11.51 -3.96 14.25
N CYS A 148 11.07 -2.98 13.46
CA CYS A 148 11.16 -3.00 12.01
C CYS A 148 12.50 -2.46 11.52
N LYS A 149 13.20 -3.17 10.66
CA LYS A 149 14.29 -2.60 9.84
C LYS A 149 13.76 -1.68 8.74
N VAL A 150 12.60 -1.99 8.22
CA VAL A 150 11.80 -1.20 7.26
C VAL A 150 10.37 -1.39 7.68
N PHE A 151 9.61 -0.32 7.79
CA PHE A 151 8.21 -0.44 8.19
C PHE A 151 7.46 -1.26 7.15
N PRO A 152 6.83 -2.36 7.54
CA PRO A 152 6.05 -3.16 6.63
C PRO A 152 4.76 -2.41 6.32
N VAL A 153 4.72 -1.70 5.22
CA VAL A 153 3.46 -1.19 4.70
C VAL A 153 3.00 -2.19 3.67
N ALA A 154 2.10 -3.02 4.08
CA ALA A 154 1.50 -4.02 3.22
C ALA A 154 0.09 -3.58 2.84
N PRO A 155 -0.41 -3.92 1.64
CA PRO A 155 -1.81 -3.71 1.29
C PRO A 155 -2.78 -4.50 2.18
N GLN A 156 -2.28 -5.37 3.07
CA GLN A 156 -3.05 -6.31 3.88
C GLN A 156 -3.13 -5.86 5.35
N ILE A 157 -3.49 -4.59 5.56
CA ILE A 157 -3.77 -4.08 6.89
C ILE A 157 -5.28 -4.11 7.12
N ILE A 158 -5.65 -4.65 8.26
CA ILE A 158 -7.03 -4.54 8.79
C ILE A 158 -7.05 -3.31 9.69
N TYR A 159 -7.97 -2.42 9.48
CA TYR A 159 -8.08 -1.15 10.20
C TYR A 159 -9.32 -1.14 11.09
N ARG A 160 -9.22 -0.60 12.30
CA ARG A 160 -10.38 -0.33 13.16
C ARG A 160 -11.19 0.84 12.60
N THR A 161 -12.45 0.59 12.24
CA THR A 161 -13.34 1.57 11.60
C THR A 161 -13.52 2.83 12.43
N ALA A 162 -13.67 2.70 13.75
CA ALA A 162 -13.87 3.84 14.63
C ALA A 162 -12.73 4.87 14.58
N ILE A 163 -11.47 4.44 14.39
CA ILE A 163 -10.33 5.36 14.26
C ILE A 163 -10.47 6.16 12.96
N ILE A 164 -10.78 5.50 11.86
CA ILE A 164 -10.97 6.15 10.55
C ILE A 164 -12.07 7.20 10.65
N GLN A 165 -13.21 6.84 11.22
CA GLN A 165 -14.38 7.70 11.32
C GLN A 165 -14.18 8.86 12.29
N ASN A 166 -13.64 8.61 13.49
CA ASN A 166 -13.44 9.64 14.52
C ASN A 166 -12.41 10.71 14.09
N HIS A 167 -11.47 10.35 13.23
CA HIS A 167 -10.41 11.25 12.76
C HIS A 167 -10.63 11.71 11.31
N ASN A 168 -11.75 11.33 10.67
CA ASN A 168 -12.06 11.66 9.27
C ASN A 168 -10.93 11.31 8.30
N LEU A 169 -10.32 10.14 8.48
CA LEU A 169 -9.19 9.72 7.65
C LEU A 169 -9.68 9.35 6.24
N LEU A 170 -8.99 9.88 5.24
CA LEU A 170 -9.31 9.67 3.82
C LEU A 170 -8.04 9.36 3.03
N PHE A 171 -8.20 8.58 1.96
CA PHE A 171 -7.17 8.44 0.94
C PHE A 171 -7.03 9.74 0.16
N ASP A 172 -5.81 10.27 0.01
CA ASP A 172 -5.57 11.51 -0.75
C ASP A 172 -5.69 11.23 -2.27
N PRO A 173 -6.64 11.88 -2.99
CA PRO A 173 -6.80 11.70 -4.43
C PRO A 173 -5.63 12.29 -5.25
N ASN A 174 -4.81 13.14 -4.66
CA ASN A 174 -3.62 13.69 -5.31
C ASN A 174 -2.42 12.73 -5.26
N ILE A 175 -2.49 11.66 -4.46
CA ILE A 175 -1.48 10.62 -4.38
C ILE A 175 -1.95 9.40 -5.16
N LYS A 176 -1.56 9.33 -6.46
CA LYS A 176 -1.98 8.23 -7.36
C LYS A 176 -1.17 6.94 -7.19
N SER A 177 -0.08 6.99 -6.44
CA SER A 177 0.76 5.82 -6.13
C SER A 177 1.33 5.99 -4.74
N GLY A 178 1.13 5.01 -3.88
CA GLY A 178 1.51 5.10 -2.47
C GLY A 178 0.42 5.65 -1.56
N GLU A 179 -0.80 5.79 -2.06
CA GLU A 179 -1.97 6.26 -1.32
C GLU A 179 -2.30 5.37 -0.12
N VAL A 180 -2.10 4.07 -0.23
CA VAL A 180 -2.27 3.13 0.89
C VAL A 180 -1.23 3.39 1.98
N TYR A 181 -0.01 3.76 1.59
CA TYR A 181 1.06 4.04 2.55
C TYR A 181 0.77 5.31 3.36
N THR A 182 0.39 6.40 2.70
CA THR A 182 0.05 7.65 3.37
C THR A 182 -1.17 7.47 4.27
N PHE A 183 -2.23 6.82 3.79
CA PHE A 183 -3.41 6.50 4.59
C PHE A 183 -3.05 5.65 5.83
N THR A 184 -2.19 4.63 5.66
CA THR A 184 -1.75 3.80 6.78
C THR A 184 -0.99 4.62 7.81
N VAL A 185 -0.09 5.50 7.38
CA VAL A 185 0.68 6.36 8.29
C VAL A 185 -0.25 7.32 9.03
N ASP A 186 -1.27 7.89 8.36
CA ASP A 186 -2.28 8.72 9.02
C ASP A 186 -3.07 7.94 10.06
N PHE A 187 -3.50 6.73 9.72
CA PHE A 187 -4.18 5.85 10.67
C PHE A 187 -3.30 5.55 11.90
N LEU A 188 -2.03 5.25 11.70
CA LEU A 188 -1.10 4.92 12.78
C LEU A 188 -0.84 6.09 13.74
N GLN A 189 -1.07 7.34 13.32
CA GLN A 189 -0.98 8.50 14.24
C GLN A 189 -2.05 8.45 15.34
N HIS A 190 -3.11 7.67 15.16
CA HIS A 190 -4.26 7.58 16.06
C HIS A 190 -4.46 6.18 16.65
N ALA A 191 -3.69 5.19 16.21
CA ALA A 191 -3.71 3.84 16.74
C ALA A 191 -2.80 3.72 17.96
N ASN A 192 -3.17 2.83 18.90
CA ASN A 192 -2.37 2.55 20.10
C ASN A 192 -1.63 1.23 19.98
N ASN A 193 -2.26 0.22 19.41
CA ASN A 193 -1.68 -1.11 19.33
C ASN A 193 -2.00 -1.80 17.99
N ILE A 194 -1.00 -2.51 17.48
CA ILE A 194 -1.05 -3.22 16.22
C ILE A 194 -0.73 -4.69 16.47
N ALA A 195 -1.63 -5.57 16.07
CA ALA A 195 -1.35 -6.99 16.01
C ALA A 195 -0.54 -7.33 14.76
N VAL A 196 0.37 -8.27 14.87
CA VAL A 196 1.17 -8.80 13.76
C VAL A 196 0.99 -10.31 13.70
N THR A 197 0.70 -10.85 12.52
CA THR A 197 0.63 -12.29 12.25
C THR A 197 1.49 -12.67 11.06
N HIS A 198 1.95 -13.92 11.01
CA HIS A 198 2.62 -14.50 9.84
C HIS A 198 1.65 -15.30 8.94
N ASN A 199 0.40 -15.40 9.33
CA ASN A 199 -0.63 -16.08 8.55
C ASN A 199 -1.13 -15.18 7.42
N SER A 200 -0.88 -15.57 6.17
CA SER A 200 -1.41 -14.89 4.99
C SER A 200 -2.89 -15.26 4.78
N PHE A 201 -3.70 -14.26 4.52
CA PHE A 201 -5.10 -14.42 4.13
C PHE A 201 -5.45 -13.70 2.82
N TYR A 202 -4.52 -12.96 2.27
CA TYR A 202 -4.66 -12.12 1.09
C TYR A 202 -3.76 -12.64 -0.02
N ASN A 203 -4.34 -12.86 -1.21
CA ASN A 203 -3.61 -13.28 -2.40
C ASN A 203 -3.50 -12.10 -3.36
N TYR A 204 -2.29 -11.57 -3.47
CA TYR A 204 -1.94 -10.48 -4.38
C TYR A 204 -1.58 -11.04 -5.76
N VAL A 205 -2.33 -10.65 -6.79
CA VAL A 205 -2.12 -11.11 -8.17
C VAL A 205 -1.18 -10.17 -8.91
N MET A 206 -0.01 -10.66 -9.26
CA MET A 206 0.92 -9.89 -10.10
C MET A 206 0.52 -9.95 -11.57
N ARG A 207 0.16 -8.78 -12.13
CA ARG A 207 -0.22 -8.63 -13.54
C ARG A 207 0.85 -7.90 -14.32
N ALA A 208 1.08 -8.31 -15.58
CA ALA A 208 1.97 -7.60 -16.50
C ALA A 208 1.52 -6.14 -16.73
N ASN A 209 0.20 -5.91 -16.73
CA ASN A 209 -0.44 -4.60 -16.97
C ASN A 209 -0.89 -3.89 -15.68
N SER A 210 -0.35 -4.24 -14.52
CA SER A 210 -0.64 -3.53 -13.27
C SER A 210 -0.34 -2.03 -13.41
N ALA A 211 -1.16 -1.18 -12.79
CA ALA A 211 -0.97 0.28 -12.77
C ALA A 211 0.45 0.68 -12.32
N VAL A 212 1.08 -0.12 -11.46
CA VAL A 212 2.48 0.05 -11.02
C VAL A 212 3.49 -0.15 -12.17
N HIS A 213 3.09 -0.83 -13.25
CA HIS A 213 3.98 -1.20 -14.37
C HIS A 213 3.72 -0.39 -15.66
N LEU A 214 2.65 0.39 -15.74
CA LEU A 214 2.30 1.14 -16.95
C LEU A 214 3.18 2.39 -17.12
N PRO A 215 3.71 2.63 -18.35
CA PRO A 215 4.61 3.76 -18.65
C PRO A 215 3.90 5.11 -18.84
N ASN A 216 2.56 5.17 -18.80
CA ASN A 216 1.80 6.38 -19.10
C ASN A 216 1.66 7.30 -17.88
N TYR A 217 2.74 8.01 -17.57
CA TYR A 217 2.68 9.03 -16.54
C TYR A 217 3.00 10.41 -17.11
N THR A 218 1.99 11.24 -17.22
CA THR A 218 2.14 12.69 -17.13
C THR A 218 2.98 13.00 -15.88
N ALA A 219 3.78 14.08 -15.90
CA ALA A 219 4.60 14.50 -14.77
C ALA A 219 3.73 14.61 -13.50
N ASP A 220 3.69 13.55 -12.74
CA ASP A 220 2.78 13.35 -11.64
C ASP A 220 3.52 13.66 -10.35
N SER A 221 3.01 14.60 -9.61
CA SER A 221 3.54 15.02 -8.31
C SER A 221 3.37 13.98 -7.20
N SER A 222 2.75 12.81 -7.46
CA SER A 222 2.42 11.82 -6.42
C SER A 222 3.60 11.44 -5.53
N VAL A 223 4.80 11.24 -6.11
CA VAL A 223 5.99 10.90 -5.31
C VAL A 223 6.39 12.07 -4.41
N LEU A 224 6.31 13.29 -4.90
CA LEU A 224 6.60 14.50 -4.13
C LEU A 224 5.54 14.73 -3.06
N ASN A 225 4.26 14.57 -3.40
CA ASN A 225 3.14 14.70 -2.47
C ASN A 225 3.24 13.66 -1.34
N MET A 226 3.57 12.41 -1.68
CA MET A 226 3.80 11.36 -0.67
C MET A 226 4.99 11.71 0.25
N LEU A 227 6.09 12.21 -0.31
CA LEU A 227 7.26 12.61 0.46
C LEU A 227 6.94 13.80 1.38
N GLU A 228 6.25 14.81 0.86
CA GLU A 228 5.81 15.99 1.61
C GLU A 228 4.88 15.55 2.77
N HIS A 229 3.95 14.65 2.49
CA HIS A 229 3.08 14.07 3.50
C HIS A 229 3.89 13.41 4.62
N PHE A 230 4.82 12.51 4.30
CA PHE A 230 5.64 11.84 5.32
C PHE A 230 6.50 12.79 6.14
N THR A 231 7.00 13.85 5.55
CA THR A 231 7.86 14.83 6.23
C THR A 231 7.08 15.89 7.01
N SER A 232 5.78 16.03 6.77
CA SER A 232 4.89 16.94 7.50
C SER A 232 4.38 16.38 8.83
N ILE A 233 4.54 15.08 9.07
CA ILE A 233 4.03 14.41 10.28
C ILE A 233 4.95 14.71 11.47
N ASP A 234 4.41 15.38 12.49
CA ASP A 234 5.13 15.71 13.72
C ASP A 234 4.80 14.72 14.84
N LYS A 235 5.33 13.50 14.73
CA LYS A 235 5.25 12.46 15.77
C LYS A 235 6.64 11.93 16.08
N VAL A 236 6.88 11.58 17.34
CA VAL A 236 8.19 11.08 17.82
C VAL A 236 8.66 9.87 17.01
N TRP A 237 7.77 8.95 16.69
CA TRP A 237 8.10 7.76 15.90
C TRP A 237 8.41 8.05 14.43
N CYS A 238 7.97 9.21 13.88
CA CYS A 238 8.34 9.64 12.52
C CYS A 238 9.83 10.01 12.40
N HIS A 239 10.49 10.26 13.52
CA HIS A 239 11.93 10.49 13.57
C HIS A 239 12.72 9.19 13.80
N SER A 240 12.04 8.04 13.93
CA SER A 240 12.72 6.76 14.07
C SER A 240 13.52 6.41 12.80
N PRO A 241 14.69 5.76 12.93
CA PRO A 241 15.50 5.34 11.78
C PRO A 241 14.72 4.50 10.77
N SER A 242 13.86 3.61 11.27
CA SER A 242 13.06 2.72 10.42
C SER A 242 11.99 3.45 9.62
N PHE A 243 11.31 4.45 10.20
CA PHE A 243 10.35 5.27 9.45
C PHE A 243 11.05 6.09 8.35
N LEU A 244 12.11 6.81 8.71
CA LEU A 244 12.87 7.64 7.78
C LEU A 244 13.46 6.81 6.64
N LEU A 245 13.98 5.62 6.95
CA LEU A 245 14.50 4.70 5.94
C LEU A 245 13.38 4.16 5.05
N THR A 246 12.21 3.89 5.61
CA THR A 246 11.03 3.46 4.85
C THR A 246 10.55 4.56 3.90
N ALA A 247 10.36 5.78 4.39
CA ALA A 247 10.00 6.93 3.58
C ALA A 247 10.98 7.14 2.41
N PHE A 248 12.29 7.04 2.68
CA PHE A 248 13.33 7.11 1.67
C PHE A 248 13.22 5.98 0.64
N LYS A 249 13.13 4.72 1.09
CA LYS A 249 13.05 3.54 0.21
C LYS A 249 11.80 3.59 -0.67
N LEU A 250 10.65 3.98 -0.11
CA LEU A 250 9.40 4.13 -0.87
C LEU A 250 9.55 5.22 -1.93
N THR A 251 10.06 6.40 -1.56
CA THR A 251 10.31 7.50 -2.50
C THR A 251 11.20 7.04 -3.65
N MET A 252 12.28 6.30 -3.34
CA MET A 252 13.20 5.79 -4.35
C MET A 252 12.57 4.67 -5.20
N ALA A 253 11.82 3.75 -4.61
CA ALA A 253 11.16 2.66 -5.32
C ALA A 253 10.08 3.18 -6.28
N PHE A 254 9.24 4.10 -5.84
CA PHE A 254 8.24 4.73 -6.71
C PHE A 254 8.90 5.56 -7.82
N THR A 255 9.94 6.32 -7.51
CA THR A 255 10.70 7.06 -8.52
C THR A 255 11.30 6.11 -9.55
N TYR A 256 11.89 5.00 -9.12
CA TYR A 256 12.46 3.99 -10.02
C TYR A 256 11.39 3.35 -10.91
N ASN A 257 10.34 2.80 -10.31
CA ASN A 257 9.30 2.08 -11.06
C ASN A 257 8.59 3.00 -12.05
N LYS A 258 8.33 4.23 -11.65
CA LYS A 258 7.56 5.19 -12.42
C LYS A 258 8.37 5.83 -13.55
N TYR A 259 9.63 6.16 -13.29
CA TYR A 259 10.41 7.01 -14.19
C TYR A 259 11.66 6.35 -14.78
N LEU A 260 12.27 5.40 -14.08
CA LEU A 260 13.55 4.84 -14.48
C LEU A 260 13.46 3.51 -15.22
N LYS A 261 12.41 2.74 -14.98
CA LYS A 261 12.24 1.40 -15.60
C LYS A 261 12.18 1.47 -17.13
N ASN A 262 11.65 2.57 -17.68
CA ASN A 262 11.40 2.77 -19.10
C ASN A 262 12.57 3.45 -19.85
N GLY A 263 13.67 3.73 -19.17
CA GLY A 263 14.90 4.26 -19.79
C GLY A 263 15.13 5.74 -19.57
N MET A 264 16.42 6.09 -19.50
CA MET A 264 16.93 7.45 -19.18
C MET A 264 16.79 8.48 -20.30
N GLN A 265 16.28 8.07 -21.47
CA GLN A 265 16.22 8.95 -22.65
C GLN A 265 14.96 9.84 -22.67
N ASP A 266 14.00 9.60 -21.76
CA ASP A 266 12.82 10.48 -21.66
C ASP A 266 13.18 11.78 -20.89
N PRO A 267 13.12 12.95 -21.54
CA PRO A 267 13.41 14.22 -20.90
C PRO A 267 12.54 14.49 -19.65
N ARG A 268 11.33 13.94 -19.61
CA ARG A 268 10.39 14.07 -18.48
C ARG A 268 10.94 13.37 -17.24
N THR A 269 11.58 12.19 -17.41
CA THR A 269 12.25 11.46 -16.34
C THR A 269 13.32 12.30 -15.65
N LEU A 270 14.16 12.97 -16.44
CA LEU A 270 15.22 13.86 -15.91
C LEU A 270 14.64 15.06 -15.17
N ALA A 271 13.55 15.64 -15.68
CA ALA A 271 12.88 16.78 -15.03
C ALA A 271 12.33 16.40 -13.65
N VAL A 272 11.64 15.25 -13.54
CA VAL A 272 11.07 14.77 -12.26
C VAL A 272 12.16 14.46 -11.24
N ILE A 273 13.23 13.78 -11.65
CA ILE A 273 14.34 13.47 -10.74
C ILE A 273 15.07 14.74 -10.30
N THR A 274 15.27 15.66 -11.23
CA THR A 274 15.86 16.97 -10.89
C THR A 274 14.96 17.72 -9.88
N SER A 275 13.65 17.65 -10.05
CA SER A 275 12.67 18.23 -9.12
C SER A 275 12.74 17.55 -7.75
N LEU A 276 12.77 16.20 -7.70
CA LEU A 276 12.92 15.47 -6.46
C LEU A 276 14.20 15.84 -5.70
N PHE A 277 15.35 15.90 -6.40
CA PHE A 277 16.62 16.25 -5.76
C PHE A 277 16.70 17.74 -5.32
N LYS A 278 15.92 18.63 -5.92
CA LYS A 278 15.79 20.01 -5.50
C LYS A 278 14.72 20.23 -4.42
N ASN A 279 13.88 19.22 -4.17
CA ASN A 279 12.81 19.34 -3.20
C ASN A 279 13.38 19.44 -1.78
N ALA A 280 12.94 20.45 -1.02
CA ALA A 280 13.44 20.74 0.31
C ALA A 280 13.16 19.59 1.30
N HIS A 281 12.00 18.92 1.19
CA HIS A 281 11.63 17.80 2.03
C HIS A 281 12.53 16.58 1.77
N PHE A 282 12.86 16.30 0.49
CA PHE A 282 13.81 15.24 0.15
C PHE A 282 15.21 15.54 0.65
N GLN A 283 15.69 16.77 0.51
CA GLN A 283 16.98 17.17 1.04
C GLN A 283 17.01 17.06 2.58
N ASN A 284 15.95 17.50 3.25
CA ASN A 284 15.83 17.33 4.69
C ASN A 284 15.86 15.83 5.09
N LEU A 285 15.06 14.99 4.43
CA LEU A 285 15.07 13.54 4.66
C LEU A 285 16.48 12.95 4.51
N LEU A 286 17.22 13.32 3.47
CA LEU A 286 18.60 12.87 3.28
C LEU A 286 19.54 13.29 4.43
N HIS A 287 19.32 14.47 5.04
CA HIS A 287 20.13 14.94 6.16
C HIS A 287 19.83 14.21 7.47
N ILE A 288 18.56 13.92 7.77
CA ILE A 288 18.13 13.34 9.04
C ILE A 288 18.23 11.81 9.08
N ILE A 289 18.33 11.13 7.92
CA ILE A 289 18.46 9.67 7.89
C ILE A 289 19.75 9.24 8.66
N PRO A 290 19.63 8.41 9.69
CA PRO A 290 20.77 7.96 10.49
C PRO A 290 21.61 6.96 9.69
N THR A 291 22.69 7.46 9.09
CA THR A 291 23.55 6.65 8.21
C THR A 291 24.23 5.48 8.90
N LYS A 292 24.38 5.51 10.22
CA LYS A 292 25.04 4.43 11.00
C LYS A 292 24.17 3.16 11.10
N GLU A 293 22.85 3.31 11.03
CA GLU A 293 21.88 2.23 11.19
C GLU A 293 21.45 1.60 9.86
N ILE A 294 21.95 2.15 8.76
CA ILE A 294 21.66 1.69 7.41
C ILE A 294 22.76 0.74 6.94
N ASP A 295 22.42 -0.31 6.21
CA ASP A 295 23.42 -1.21 5.62
C ASP A 295 24.42 -0.45 4.73
N ILE A 296 25.63 -1.01 4.60
CA ILE A 296 26.76 -0.36 3.92
C ILE A 296 26.41 0.08 2.48
N LYS A 297 25.51 -0.61 1.82
CA LYS A 297 25.13 -0.34 0.42
C LYS A 297 24.25 0.90 0.32
N HIS A 298 23.23 1.00 1.18
CA HIS A 298 22.40 2.20 1.28
C HIS A 298 23.19 3.38 1.79
N ARG A 299 24.17 3.15 2.69
CA ARG A 299 25.07 4.20 3.19
C ARG A 299 25.95 4.77 2.07
N LEU A 300 26.55 3.93 1.25
CA LEU A 300 27.31 4.37 0.07
C LEU A 300 26.42 5.13 -0.92
N PHE A 301 25.21 4.64 -1.16
CA PHE A 301 24.24 5.33 -2.02
C PHE A 301 23.90 6.73 -1.50
N LEU A 302 23.58 6.87 -0.20
CA LEU A 302 23.29 8.17 0.41
C LEU A 302 24.52 9.10 0.38
N TYR A 303 25.72 8.57 0.60
CA TYR A 303 26.96 9.33 0.52
C TYR A 303 27.16 9.93 -0.88
N TYR A 304 27.01 9.12 -1.92
CA TYR A 304 27.17 9.57 -3.30
C TYR A 304 26.07 10.57 -3.72
N ILE A 305 24.82 10.37 -3.30
CA ILE A 305 23.73 11.32 -3.58
C ILE A 305 24.01 12.69 -2.94
N LYS A 306 24.58 12.72 -1.74
CA LYS A 306 24.90 13.98 -1.02
C LYS A 306 26.05 14.77 -1.67
N ILE A 307 26.97 14.10 -2.32
CA ILE A 307 28.21 14.72 -2.82
C ILE A 307 28.17 15.06 -4.30
N LEU A 308 27.44 14.28 -5.10
CA LEU A 308 27.42 14.43 -6.53
C LEU A 308 26.41 15.49 -7.01
N PRO A 309 26.75 16.28 -8.03
CA PRO A 309 25.76 17.12 -8.72
C PRO A 309 24.56 16.28 -9.16
N ALA A 310 23.35 16.85 -9.13
CA ALA A 310 22.10 16.16 -9.39
C ALA A 310 22.11 15.24 -10.62
N LYS A 311 22.79 15.61 -11.72
CA LYS A 311 22.98 14.78 -12.91
C LYS A 311 23.84 13.53 -12.67
N MET A 312 24.90 13.65 -11.90
CA MET A 312 25.82 12.51 -11.63
C MET A 312 25.29 11.59 -10.53
N GLY A 313 24.66 12.16 -9.49
CA GLY A 313 23.94 11.41 -8.46
C GLY A 313 22.83 10.55 -9.06
N TYR A 314 22.17 11.06 -10.07
CA TYR A 314 21.17 10.38 -10.88
C TYR A 314 21.73 9.16 -11.64
N ILE A 315 22.82 9.33 -12.41
CA ILE A 315 23.45 8.24 -13.19
C ILE A 315 23.95 7.14 -12.25
N LEU A 316 24.56 7.51 -11.14
CA LEU A 316 25.03 6.56 -10.13
C LEU A 316 23.87 5.88 -9.40
N GLY A 317 22.80 6.63 -9.10
CA GLY A 317 21.56 6.09 -8.51
C GLY A 317 20.95 5.00 -9.38
N ILE A 318 20.98 5.15 -10.71
CA ILE A 318 20.53 4.11 -11.64
C ILE A 318 21.45 2.90 -11.65
N TYR A 319 22.75 3.12 -11.64
CA TYR A 319 23.72 2.01 -11.61
C TYR A 319 23.56 1.19 -10.32
N ILE A 320 23.35 1.87 -9.20
CA ILE A 320 23.11 1.25 -7.91
C ILE A 320 21.74 0.55 -7.87
N THR A 321 20.66 1.17 -8.39
CA THR A 321 19.35 0.51 -8.49
C THR A 321 19.36 -0.69 -9.43
N LYS A 322 20.14 -0.69 -10.52
CA LYS A 322 20.34 -1.89 -11.35
C LYS A 322 21.03 -3.03 -10.59
N ILE A 323 22.04 -2.71 -9.79
CA ILE A 323 22.74 -3.69 -8.94
C ILE A 323 21.82 -4.23 -7.83
N PHE A 324 20.87 -3.40 -7.36
CA PHE A 324 19.95 -3.71 -6.25
C PHE A 324 18.55 -4.15 -6.69
N LYS A 325 18.26 -4.18 -8.00
CA LYS A 325 16.95 -4.51 -8.58
C LYS A 325 16.30 -5.76 -7.97
N ASN A 326 17.08 -6.74 -7.57
CA ASN A 326 16.60 -7.99 -6.97
C ASN A 326 16.48 -7.95 -5.44
N LYS A 327 16.81 -6.85 -4.75
CA LYS A 327 16.79 -6.76 -3.29
C LYS A 327 15.98 -5.59 -2.71
N ILE A 328 15.71 -4.54 -3.47
CA ILE A 328 14.89 -3.40 -3.00
C ILE A 328 13.39 -3.73 -3.04
N MET A 329 12.98 -4.62 -3.96
CA MET A 329 11.59 -5.09 -4.02
C MET A 329 11.30 -6.30 -3.12
N LEU A 330 12.31 -6.92 -2.52
CA LEU A 330 12.21 -8.21 -1.82
C LEU A 330 12.64 -8.16 -0.34
N SER A 331 13.00 -7.01 0.22
CA SER A 331 13.40 -6.92 1.63
C SER A 331 12.60 -5.87 2.39
#